data_53e41d95fa3746fc2716bf11d38a5655
#
_entry.id   53e41d95fa3746fc2716bf11d38a5655
#
_cell.length_a   1.000
_cell.length_b   1.000
_cell.length_c   1.000
_cell.angle_alpha   90.00
_cell.angle_beta   90.00
_cell.angle_gamma   90.00
#
_symmetry.space_group_name_H-M   'P 1'
#
loop_
_entity.id
_entity.type
_entity.pdbx_description
1 polymer ?
#
loop_
_entity_poly.entity_id
_entity_poly.type
_entity_poly.pdbx_seq_one_letter_code
_entity_poly.pdbx_strand_id
1 'polypeptide(L)'
;TAHNERGEKRVGIPQIANEHFLSTTSIVKMCKRLGFDGYSELYYYLSRQFGSHGESRSTESLKSLIDNYSDELISCFCRLLDHSRTAKLFTTGEGFSNIVGSDIAQRLSICGFMVFNNVHFYDYMLFRDTHHLPDGQDDAPPVMFAVSQSGETAPVLNDVRHARQNGHKIVTFTKRSDSTLAQMSDIVFVVDGSKQTLAGSLPNTFFGHVIRTFEELVAFYFDSKGR
;
A
#
# COMPACT_ATOMS: atom_id res chain seq x y z
N THR A 1 8.61 6.51 31.59
CA THR A 1 9.67 6.47 30.55
C THR A 1 10.42 5.14 30.44
N ALA A 2 9.95 4.04 31.01
CA ALA A 2 10.67 2.77 31.02
C ALA A 2 9.87 1.57 30.50
N HIS A 3 8.74 1.75 29.81
CA HIS A 3 7.84 0.65 29.43
C HIS A 3 7.66 0.42 27.92
N ASN A 4 8.55 0.92 27.07
CA ASN A 4 8.34 0.85 25.61
C ASN A 4 9.31 -0.07 24.84
N GLU A 5 9.94 -1.03 25.50
CA GLU A 5 10.94 -1.90 24.83
C GLU A 5 10.54 -3.36 24.65
N ARG A 6 9.27 -3.71 24.85
CA ARG A 6 8.81 -5.08 24.56
C ARG A 6 7.47 -4.99 23.89
N GLY A 7 7.24 -5.61 22.75
CA GLY A 7 6.02 -5.71 21.94
C GLY A 7 4.73 -5.58 22.74
N GLU A 8 4.36 -4.37 23.13
CA GLU A 8 3.46 -4.13 24.23
C GLU A 8 2.01 -4.30 23.82
N LYS A 9 1.36 -5.20 24.53
CA LYS A 9 -0.10 -5.27 24.62
C LYS A 9 -0.65 -3.86 24.92
N ARG A 10 -1.61 -3.42 24.13
CA ARG A 10 -2.38 -2.20 24.39
C ARG A 10 -2.73 -2.09 25.85
N VAL A 11 -2.29 -1.01 26.50
CA VAL A 11 -2.62 -0.72 27.90
C VAL A 11 -4.11 -0.45 28.01
N GLY A 12 -4.83 -1.19 28.84
CA GLY A 12 -6.27 -1.03 29.02
C GLY A 12 -6.61 0.16 29.92
N ILE A 13 -7.81 0.75 29.71
CA ILE A 13 -8.29 1.85 30.58
C ILE A 13 -8.21 1.52 32.07
N PRO A 14 -8.59 0.30 32.55
CA PRO A 14 -8.50 -0.03 33.97
C PRO A 14 -7.08 0.03 34.51
N GLN A 15 -6.09 -0.34 33.74
CA GLN A 15 -4.70 -0.30 34.16
C GLN A 15 -4.22 1.14 34.33
N ILE A 16 -4.49 2.02 33.36
CA ILE A 16 -4.15 3.45 33.46
C ILE A 16 -4.90 4.12 34.63
N ALA A 17 -6.16 3.78 34.76
CA ALA A 17 -6.97 4.31 35.88
C ALA A 17 -6.33 3.99 37.23
N ASN A 18 -5.88 2.75 37.43
CA ASN A 18 -5.21 2.33 38.67
C ASN A 18 -3.84 2.98 38.84
N GLU A 19 -3.01 3.04 37.80
CA GLU A 19 -1.67 3.63 37.86
C GLU A 19 -1.69 5.14 38.21
N HIS A 20 -2.75 5.84 37.76
CA HIS A 20 -2.87 7.29 37.96
C HIS A 20 -3.94 7.68 38.99
N PHE A 21 -4.48 6.73 39.75
CA PHE A 21 -5.51 7.00 40.78
C PHE A 21 -6.75 7.71 40.23
N LEU A 22 -7.14 7.39 38.98
CA LEU A 22 -8.29 7.98 38.31
C LEU A 22 -9.40 6.94 38.13
N SER A 23 -10.65 7.42 37.96
CA SER A 23 -11.71 6.52 37.50
C SER A 23 -11.66 6.33 35.97
N THR A 24 -12.10 5.17 35.51
CA THR A 24 -12.25 4.91 34.06
C THR A 24 -13.16 5.94 33.38
N THR A 25 -14.20 6.40 34.10
CA THR A 25 -15.12 7.45 33.66
C THR A 25 -14.40 8.79 33.46
N SER A 26 -13.46 9.12 34.35
CA SER A 26 -12.66 10.34 34.23
C SER A 26 -11.77 10.35 33.01
N ILE A 27 -11.16 9.20 32.71
CA ILE A 27 -10.34 9.02 31.49
C ILE A 27 -11.19 9.19 30.22
N VAL A 28 -12.39 8.59 30.18
CA VAL A 28 -13.28 8.73 29.01
C VAL A 28 -13.76 10.18 28.85
N LYS A 29 -14.09 10.87 29.96
CA LYS A 29 -14.46 12.30 29.91
C LYS A 29 -13.31 13.17 29.42
N MET A 30 -12.08 12.87 29.83
CA MET A 30 -10.88 13.56 29.34
C MET A 30 -10.71 13.37 27.81
N CYS A 31 -10.83 12.13 27.34
CA CYS A 31 -10.75 11.85 25.90
C CYS A 31 -11.76 12.68 25.09
N LYS A 32 -13.02 12.72 25.55
CA LYS A 32 -14.07 13.52 24.89
C LYS A 32 -13.78 15.01 24.90
N ARG A 33 -13.23 15.55 25.99
CA ARG A 33 -12.80 16.97 26.06
C ARG A 33 -11.67 17.31 25.10
N LEU A 34 -10.81 16.31 24.77
CA LEU A 34 -9.74 16.44 23.80
C LEU A 34 -10.22 16.22 22.36
N GLY A 35 -11.53 15.96 22.14
CA GLY A 35 -12.10 15.78 20.82
C GLY A 35 -12.08 14.33 20.30
N PHE A 36 -11.78 13.36 21.16
CA PHE A 36 -11.78 11.94 20.82
C PHE A 36 -13.05 11.25 21.32
N ASP A 37 -13.60 10.30 20.56
CA ASP A 37 -14.79 9.54 20.96
C ASP A 37 -14.57 8.67 22.20
N GLY A 38 -13.32 8.31 22.48
CA GLY A 38 -12.94 7.52 23.64
C GLY A 38 -11.46 7.25 23.75
N TYR A 39 -11.09 6.47 24.77
CA TYR A 39 -9.70 6.12 25.06
C TYR A 39 -9.02 5.38 23.91
N SER A 40 -9.76 4.51 23.18
CA SER A 40 -9.20 3.76 22.06
C SER A 40 -8.67 4.68 20.97
N GLU A 41 -9.45 5.67 20.60
CA GLU A 41 -9.09 6.64 19.57
C GLU A 41 -7.91 7.50 20.03
N LEU A 42 -7.95 8.02 21.24
CA LEU A 42 -6.82 8.76 21.83
C LEU A 42 -5.56 7.89 21.89
N TYR A 43 -5.68 6.62 22.31
CA TYR A 43 -4.53 5.70 22.36
C TYR A 43 -3.90 5.50 20.98
N TYR A 44 -4.70 5.24 19.95
CA TYR A 44 -4.19 5.10 18.58
C TYR A 44 -3.58 6.40 18.05
N TYR A 45 -4.21 7.53 18.34
CA TYR A 45 -3.65 8.83 17.98
C TYR A 45 -2.28 9.06 18.63
N LEU A 46 -2.17 8.85 19.94
CA LEU A 46 -0.91 9.02 20.68
C LEU A 46 0.15 7.98 20.26
N SER A 47 -0.25 6.72 20.05
CA SER A 47 0.64 5.68 19.55
C SER A 47 1.21 6.02 18.19
N ARG A 48 0.42 6.69 17.34
CA ARG A 48 0.86 7.17 16.03
C ARG A 48 1.79 8.39 16.14
N GLN A 49 1.54 9.29 17.07
CA GLN A 49 2.34 10.52 17.24
C GLN A 49 3.62 10.29 18.04
N PHE A 50 3.60 9.41 19.03
CA PHE A 50 4.65 9.25 20.03
C PHE A 50 5.16 7.81 20.16
N GLY A 51 4.49 6.83 19.51
CA GLY A 51 4.97 5.49 19.45
C GLY A 51 6.21 5.46 18.59
N SER A 52 7.33 5.04 19.16
CA SER A 52 8.50 4.61 18.40
C SER A 52 8.20 3.31 17.66
N HIS A 53 7.22 3.32 16.74
CA HIS A 53 7.07 2.25 15.77
C HIS A 53 8.18 2.42 14.75
N GLY A 54 9.28 1.80 15.12
CA GLY A 54 10.55 1.97 14.51
C GLY A 54 10.54 1.69 13.03
N GLU A 55 11.27 2.51 12.32
CA GLU A 55 11.85 2.20 11.01
C GLU A 55 12.38 0.77 10.94
N SER A 56 12.85 0.23 12.06
CA SER A 56 13.35 -1.13 12.20
C SER A 56 12.30 -2.20 11.90
N ARG A 57 11.05 -2.06 12.33
CA ARG A 57 10.04 -3.14 12.21
C ARG A 57 9.42 -3.21 10.81
N SER A 58 9.03 -2.08 10.23
CA SER A 58 8.52 -2.04 8.85
C SER A 58 9.60 -2.43 7.85
N THR A 59 10.83 -1.98 8.06
CA THR A 59 11.97 -2.34 7.23
C THR A 59 12.26 -3.84 7.29
N GLU A 60 12.25 -4.45 8.48
CA GLU A 60 12.51 -5.88 8.65
C GLU A 60 11.37 -6.74 8.06
N SER A 61 10.13 -6.28 8.19
CA SER A 61 8.97 -6.90 7.57
C SER A 61 9.07 -6.86 6.04
N LEU A 62 9.41 -5.72 5.46
CA LEU A 62 9.59 -5.55 4.02
C LEU A 62 10.74 -6.42 3.48
N LYS A 63 11.86 -6.50 4.19
CA LYS A 63 12.99 -7.39 3.84
C LYS A 63 12.59 -8.86 3.79
N SER A 64 11.63 -9.27 4.61
CA SER A 64 11.15 -10.66 4.63
C SER A 64 10.11 -10.97 3.54
N LEU A 65 9.49 -9.94 2.93
CA LEU A 65 8.41 -10.07 1.96
C LEU A 65 8.86 -9.81 0.52
N ILE A 66 9.94 -9.03 0.35
CA ILE A 66 10.43 -8.56 -0.95
C ILE A 66 11.82 -9.15 -1.19
N ASP A 67 11.93 -10.06 -2.16
CA ASP A 67 13.18 -10.74 -2.49
C ASP A 67 14.26 -9.78 -3.02
N ASN A 68 13.86 -8.74 -3.74
CA ASN A 68 14.74 -7.71 -4.29
C ASN A 68 14.75 -6.42 -3.45
N TYR A 69 14.55 -6.55 -2.15
CA TYR A 69 14.55 -5.39 -1.25
C TYR A 69 15.85 -4.58 -1.37
N SER A 70 15.70 -3.27 -1.49
CA SER A 70 16.76 -2.28 -1.24
C SER A 70 16.15 -0.98 -0.73
N ASP A 71 16.93 -0.22 0.02
CA ASP A 71 16.48 1.08 0.55
C ASP A 71 16.22 2.08 -0.59
N GLU A 72 16.94 1.96 -1.71
CA GLU A 72 16.70 2.72 -2.93
C GLU A 72 15.35 2.39 -3.56
N LEU A 73 14.97 1.11 -3.62
CA LEU A 73 13.68 0.66 -4.14
C LEU A 73 12.53 1.28 -3.35
N ILE A 74 12.60 1.21 -2.02
CA ILE A 74 11.58 1.80 -1.14
C ILE A 74 11.55 3.32 -1.28
N SER A 75 12.71 3.96 -1.32
CA SER A 75 12.81 5.41 -1.52
C SER A 75 12.27 5.85 -2.88
N CYS A 76 12.50 5.07 -3.95
CA CYS A 76 11.92 5.33 -5.27
C CYS A 76 10.40 5.23 -5.26
N PHE A 77 9.84 4.21 -4.58
CA PHE A 77 8.40 4.06 -4.42
C PHE A 77 7.79 5.24 -3.65
N CYS A 78 8.39 5.65 -2.53
CA CYS A 78 7.91 6.78 -1.75
C CYS A 78 7.94 8.09 -2.57
N ARG A 79 9.02 8.35 -3.30
CA ARG A 79 9.11 9.52 -4.20
C ARG A 79 8.07 9.46 -5.31
N LEU A 80 7.82 8.28 -5.89
CA LEU A 80 6.77 8.13 -6.90
C LEU A 80 5.40 8.51 -6.31
N LEU A 81 5.04 8.01 -5.13
CA LEU A 81 3.78 8.36 -4.47
C LEU A 81 3.68 9.85 -4.16
N ASP A 82 4.79 10.50 -3.78
CA ASP A 82 4.81 11.93 -3.55
C ASP A 82 4.49 12.74 -4.81
N HIS A 83 5.13 12.40 -5.90
CA HIS A 83 4.90 13.08 -7.19
C HIS A 83 3.53 12.74 -7.79
N SER A 84 2.90 11.67 -7.34
CA SER A 84 1.61 11.20 -7.86
C SER A 84 0.40 11.69 -7.08
N ARG A 85 0.55 12.69 -6.20
CA ARG A 85 -0.57 13.19 -5.38
C ARG A 85 -1.71 13.78 -6.20
N THR A 86 -1.40 14.36 -7.32
CA THR A 86 -2.38 14.92 -8.28
C THR A 86 -2.59 14.04 -9.50
N ALA A 87 -1.77 13.01 -9.67
CA ALA A 87 -1.82 12.10 -10.81
C ALA A 87 -3.00 11.12 -10.72
N LYS A 88 -3.41 10.62 -11.87
CA LYS A 88 -4.36 9.52 -11.96
C LYS A 88 -3.64 8.19 -11.79
N LEU A 89 -4.12 7.36 -10.88
CA LEU A 89 -3.59 6.03 -10.61
C LEU A 89 -4.55 4.98 -11.17
N PHE A 90 -3.99 3.91 -11.71
CA PHE A 90 -4.74 2.78 -12.26
C PHE A 90 -4.23 1.49 -11.65
N THR A 91 -5.09 0.47 -11.58
CA THR A 91 -4.70 -0.87 -11.18
C THR A 91 -5.06 -1.86 -12.28
N THR A 92 -4.22 -2.88 -12.49
CA THR A 92 -4.49 -3.98 -13.42
C THR A 92 -4.06 -5.31 -12.81
N GLY A 93 -4.82 -6.34 -13.10
CA GLY A 93 -4.60 -7.72 -12.67
C GLY A 93 -5.65 -8.64 -13.28
N GLU A 94 -5.40 -9.94 -13.30
CA GLU A 94 -6.33 -10.93 -13.83
C GLU A 94 -6.67 -11.97 -12.75
N GLY A 95 -7.93 -12.37 -12.63
CA GLY A 95 -8.39 -13.30 -11.61
C GLY A 95 -8.10 -12.83 -10.18
N PHE A 96 -7.39 -13.61 -9.38
CA PHE A 96 -7.01 -13.23 -8.01
C PHE A 96 -6.12 -11.99 -7.95
N SER A 97 -5.30 -11.76 -8.98
CA SER A 97 -4.50 -10.53 -9.07
C SER A 97 -5.37 -9.28 -9.17
N ASN A 98 -6.55 -9.36 -9.78
CA ASN A 98 -7.49 -8.24 -9.84
C ASN A 98 -8.09 -7.92 -8.45
N ILE A 99 -8.33 -8.95 -7.62
CA ILE A 99 -8.78 -8.74 -6.23
C ILE A 99 -7.72 -7.96 -5.45
N VAL A 100 -6.44 -8.34 -5.60
CA VAL A 100 -5.32 -7.61 -4.97
C VAL A 100 -5.19 -6.19 -5.53
N GLY A 101 -5.35 -6.02 -6.85
CA GLY A 101 -5.38 -4.69 -7.47
C GLY A 101 -6.49 -3.81 -6.91
N SER A 102 -7.66 -4.39 -6.64
CA SER A 102 -8.79 -3.70 -6.00
C SER A 102 -8.49 -3.29 -4.56
N ASP A 103 -7.82 -4.13 -3.79
CA ASP A 103 -7.37 -3.82 -2.43
C ASP A 103 -6.37 -2.65 -2.43
N ILE A 104 -5.37 -2.70 -3.31
CA ILE A 104 -4.40 -1.61 -3.54
C ILE A 104 -5.12 -0.30 -3.87
N ALA A 105 -6.09 -0.34 -4.81
CA ALA A 105 -6.86 0.82 -5.21
C ALA A 105 -7.66 1.40 -4.05
N GLN A 106 -8.33 0.57 -3.27
CA GLN A 106 -9.10 1.00 -2.11
C GLN A 106 -8.19 1.64 -1.05
N ARG A 107 -7.04 1.04 -0.77
CA ARG A 107 -6.08 1.57 0.19
C ARG A 107 -5.55 2.94 -0.25
N LEU A 108 -5.13 3.07 -1.51
CA LEU A 108 -4.66 4.35 -2.06
C LEU A 108 -5.75 5.43 -2.05
N SER A 109 -7.01 5.06 -2.35
CA SER A 109 -8.14 5.99 -2.28
C SER A 109 -8.37 6.50 -0.86
N ILE A 110 -8.30 5.64 0.15
CA ILE A 110 -8.36 6.04 1.58
C ILE A 110 -7.21 6.99 1.94
N CYS A 111 -6.04 6.81 1.32
CA CYS A 111 -4.88 7.67 1.48
C CYS A 111 -4.97 9.01 0.70
N GLY A 112 -6.08 9.25 0.01
CA GLY A 112 -6.36 10.50 -0.70
C GLY A 112 -5.80 10.57 -2.13
N PHE A 113 -5.45 9.43 -2.75
CA PHE A 113 -5.08 9.37 -4.15
C PHE A 113 -6.30 9.18 -5.06
N MET A 114 -6.23 9.72 -6.26
CA MET A 114 -7.26 9.50 -7.29
C MET A 114 -6.97 8.18 -8.02
N VAL A 115 -7.74 7.14 -7.73
CA VAL A 115 -7.50 5.79 -8.25
C VAL A 115 -8.68 5.28 -9.06
N PHE A 116 -8.38 4.76 -10.24
CA PHE A 116 -9.33 4.09 -11.14
C PHE A 116 -9.13 2.57 -11.03
N ASN A 117 -10.12 1.92 -10.46
CA ASN A 117 -10.16 0.47 -10.31
C ASN A 117 -11.33 -0.11 -11.12
N ASN A 118 -11.12 -1.25 -11.74
CA ASN A 118 -12.11 -1.90 -12.62
C ASN A 118 -12.56 -1.03 -13.82
N VAL A 119 -11.84 0.02 -14.12
CA VAL A 119 -11.97 0.74 -15.37
C VAL A 119 -10.92 0.19 -16.31
N HIS A 120 -11.36 -0.36 -17.41
CA HIS A 120 -10.42 -0.82 -18.42
C HIS A 120 -9.63 0.40 -18.91
N PHE A 121 -8.33 0.38 -18.71
CA PHE A 121 -7.48 1.53 -19.03
C PHE A 121 -7.67 2.01 -20.48
N TYR A 122 -7.84 1.07 -21.40
CA TYR A 122 -8.08 1.36 -22.81
C TYR A 122 -9.39 2.13 -23.04
N ASP A 123 -10.47 1.75 -22.34
CA ASP A 123 -11.76 2.44 -22.47
C ASP A 123 -11.69 3.88 -21.96
N TYR A 124 -10.95 4.10 -20.86
CA TYR A 124 -10.72 5.45 -20.35
C TYR A 124 -9.98 6.32 -21.38
N MET A 125 -8.90 5.80 -21.97
CA MET A 125 -8.10 6.53 -22.97
C MET A 125 -8.89 6.80 -24.24
N LEU A 126 -9.63 5.81 -24.73
CA LEU A 126 -10.47 5.92 -25.92
C LEU A 126 -11.57 6.96 -25.71
N PHE A 127 -12.24 6.98 -24.55
CA PHE A 127 -13.27 7.94 -24.22
C PHE A 127 -12.70 9.36 -24.18
N ARG A 128 -11.56 9.55 -23.52
CA ARG A 128 -10.89 10.85 -23.45
C ARG A 128 -10.56 11.39 -24.84
N ASP A 129 -9.93 10.56 -25.66
CA ASP A 129 -9.46 10.97 -26.98
C ASP A 129 -10.63 11.24 -27.94
N THR A 130 -11.68 10.40 -27.91
CA THR A 130 -12.89 10.58 -28.75
C THR A 130 -13.66 11.85 -28.41
N HIS A 131 -13.68 12.25 -27.12
CA HIS A 131 -14.42 13.42 -26.66
C HIS A 131 -13.56 14.68 -26.56
N HIS A 132 -12.31 14.62 -26.98
CA HIS A 132 -11.35 15.74 -26.90
C HIS A 132 -11.33 16.39 -25.51
N LEU A 133 -11.45 15.56 -24.48
CA LEU A 133 -11.38 16.07 -23.11
C LEU A 133 -9.98 16.64 -22.89
N PRO A 134 -9.88 17.86 -22.31
CA PRO A 134 -8.58 18.42 -22.02
C PRO A 134 -7.80 17.44 -21.14
N ASP A 135 -6.55 17.24 -21.49
CA ASP A 135 -5.62 16.64 -20.52
C ASP A 135 -5.71 17.53 -19.28
N GLY A 136 -6.18 16.98 -18.18
CA GLY A 136 -6.10 17.71 -16.92
C GLY A 136 -4.66 18.17 -16.79
N GLN A 137 -4.42 19.34 -16.26
CA GLN A 137 -3.09 19.83 -15.91
C GLN A 137 -2.56 18.96 -14.76
N ASP A 138 -2.36 17.67 -15.07
CA ASP A 138 -1.69 16.75 -14.15
C ASP A 138 -0.18 17.00 -14.35
N ASP A 139 0.42 17.76 -13.45
CA ASP A 139 1.88 18.03 -13.46
C ASP A 139 2.70 16.75 -13.28
N ALA A 140 2.07 15.62 -13.00
CA ALA A 140 2.71 14.34 -12.75
C ALA A 140 2.18 13.25 -13.71
N PRO A 141 3.09 12.37 -14.21
CA PRO A 141 2.67 11.27 -15.08
C PRO A 141 1.73 10.32 -14.33
N PRO A 142 0.71 9.78 -15.00
CA PRO A 142 -0.15 8.76 -14.42
C PRO A 142 0.64 7.52 -14.01
N VAL A 143 0.14 6.76 -13.03
CA VAL A 143 0.79 5.55 -12.52
C VAL A 143 -0.13 4.36 -12.68
N MET A 144 0.41 3.24 -13.13
CA MET A 144 -0.28 1.95 -13.16
C MET A 144 0.36 0.96 -12.19
N PHE A 145 -0.45 0.42 -11.30
CA PHE A 145 -0.08 -0.68 -10.41
C PHE A 145 -0.53 -1.99 -11.06
N ALA A 146 0.43 -2.85 -11.39
CA ALA A 146 0.20 -4.13 -12.05
C ALA A 146 0.51 -5.28 -11.09
N VAL A 147 -0.41 -6.23 -10.98
CA VAL A 147 -0.23 -7.43 -10.17
C VAL A 147 -0.30 -8.67 -11.07
N SER A 148 0.78 -9.45 -11.13
CA SER A 148 0.79 -10.73 -11.83
C SER A 148 1.83 -11.66 -11.24
N GLN A 149 1.40 -12.79 -10.68
CA GLN A 149 2.32 -13.76 -10.07
C GLN A 149 3.38 -14.28 -11.05
N SER A 150 2.98 -14.64 -12.27
CA SER A 150 3.91 -15.11 -13.30
C SER A 150 4.65 -13.97 -14.00
N GLY A 151 4.06 -12.77 -14.01
CA GLY A 151 4.52 -11.65 -14.82
C GLY A 151 4.35 -11.85 -16.34
N GLU A 152 3.57 -12.88 -16.75
CA GLU A 152 3.36 -13.26 -18.16
C GLU A 152 1.88 -13.30 -18.56
N THR A 153 1.00 -12.74 -17.74
CA THR A 153 -0.45 -12.73 -17.98
C THR A 153 -0.77 -11.76 -19.13
N ALA A 154 -1.21 -12.28 -20.27
CA ALA A 154 -1.38 -11.52 -21.50
C ALA A 154 -2.26 -10.26 -21.36
N PRO A 155 -3.45 -10.28 -20.71
CA PRO A 155 -4.24 -9.06 -20.50
C PRO A 155 -3.47 -8.00 -19.72
N VAL A 156 -2.77 -8.37 -18.63
CA VAL A 156 -1.97 -7.44 -17.81
C VAL A 156 -0.82 -6.84 -18.62
N LEU A 157 -0.13 -7.67 -19.42
CA LEU A 157 0.95 -7.20 -20.31
C LEU A 157 0.43 -6.21 -21.35
N ASN A 158 -0.77 -6.43 -21.88
CA ASN A 158 -1.39 -5.51 -22.84
C ASN A 158 -1.70 -4.17 -22.20
N ASP A 159 -2.32 -4.16 -21.01
CA ASP A 159 -2.62 -2.95 -20.27
C ASP A 159 -1.35 -2.15 -19.96
N VAL A 160 -0.31 -2.82 -19.47
CA VAL A 160 0.97 -2.19 -19.15
C VAL A 160 1.66 -1.64 -20.39
N ARG A 161 1.61 -2.36 -21.52
CA ARG A 161 2.19 -1.89 -22.78
C ARG A 161 1.53 -0.58 -23.25
N HIS A 162 0.19 -0.54 -23.22
CA HIS A 162 -0.56 0.66 -23.59
C HIS A 162 -0.32 1.80 -22.60
N ALA A 163 -0.28 1.51 -21.33
CA ALA A 163 0.02 2.51 -20.30
C ALA A 163 1.41 3.15 -20.52
N ARG A 164 2.44 2.34 -20.79
CA ARG A 164 3.78 2.85 -21.10
C ARG A 164 3.82 3.70 -22.37
N GLN A 165 3.12 3.29 -23.43
CA GLN A 165 3.02 4.06 -24.67
C GLN A 165 2.38 5.45 -24.42
N ASN A 166 1.55 5.56 -23.39
CA ASN A 166 0.91 6.80 -22.96
C ASN A 166 1.62 7.51 -21.77
N GLY A 167 2.89 7.18 -21.55
CA GLY A 167 3.74 7.88 -20.58
C GLY A 167 3.50 7.54 -19.11
N HIS A 168 2.74 6.48 -18.80
CA HIS A 168 2.51 6.07 -17.41
C HIS A 168 3.77 5.49 -16.78
N LYS A 169 3.92 5.73 -15.49
CA LYS A 169 4.86 5.00 -14.64
C LYS A 169 4.25 3.69 -14.20
N ILE A 170 5.04 2.63 -14.21
CA ILE A 170 4.58 1.28 -13.91
C ILE A 170 5.20 0.78 -12.62
N VAL A 171 4.35 0.39 -11.67
CA VAL A 171 4.72 -0.29 -10.42
C VAL A 171 4.18 -1.70 -10.48
N THR A 172 5.04 -2.69 -10.32
CA THR A 172 4.66 -4.11 -10.47
C THR A 172 4.94 -4.91 -9.22
N PHE A 173 3.99 -5.79 -8.89
CA PHE A 173 4.15 -6.87 -7.93
C PHE A 173 4.12 -8.21 -8.67
N THR A 174 5.24 -8.93 -8.63
CA THR A 174 5.39 -10.22 -9.32
C THR A 174 6.25 -11.16 -8.49
N LYS A 175 6.20 -12.47 -8.77
CA LYS A 175 7.12 -13.44 -8.19
C LYS A 175 8.42 -13.56 -8.99
N ARG A 176 8.45 -13.07 -10.23
CA ARG A 176 9.57 -13.30 -11.16
C ARG A 176 10.22 -12.00 -11.58
N SER A 177 11.45 -11.80 -11.14
CA SER A 177 12.27 -10.64 -11.53
C SER A 177 12.64 -10.63 -13.03
N ASP A 178 12.67 -11.80 -13.66
CA ASP A 178 13.03 -12.00 -15.07
C ASP A 178 11.82 -11.98 -16.03
N SER A 179 10.60 -11.73 -15.51
CA SER A 179 9.37 -11.74 -16.30
C SER A 179 9.27 -10.54 -17.26
N THR A 180 8.47 -10.73 -18.32
CA THR A 180 8.15 -9.65 -19.27
C THR A 180 7.57 -8.42 -18.57
N LEU A 181 6.67 -8.63 -17.61
CA LEU A 181 6.09 -7.54 -16.81
C LEU A 181 7.15 -6.76 -16.02
N ALA A 182 8.08 -7.48 -15.36
CA ALA A 182 9.16 -6.85 -14.61
C ALA A 182 10.06 -5.99 -15.52
N GLN A 183 10.40 -6.48 -16.71
CA GLN A 183 11.21 -5.73 -17.69
C GLN A 183 10.51 -4.47 -18.23
N MET A 184 9.19 -4.44 -18.18
CA MET A 184 8.38 -3.30 -18.63
C MET A 184 8.10 -2.29 -17.52
N SER A 185 8.56 -2.50 -16.30
CA SER A 185 8.17 -1.72 -15.13
C SER A 185 9.27 -0.77 -14.65
N ASP A 186 8.87 0.40 -14.12
CA ASP A 186 9.80 1.38 -13.53
C ASP A 186 10.19 0.97 -12.11
N ILE A 187 9.23 0.37 -11.36
CA ILE A 187 9.44 -0.16 -10.00
C ILE A 187 8.90 -1.57 -9.95
N VAL A 188 9.73 -2.51 -9.51
CA VAL A 188 9.38 -3.92 -9.43
C VAL A 188 9.56 -4.41 -7.99
N PHE A 189 8.49 -4.90 -7.41
CA PHE A 189 8.53 -5.65 -6.15
C PHE A 189 8.45 -7.14 -6.47
N VAL A 190 9.55 -7.83 -6.24
CA VAL A 190 9.59 -9.30 -6.33
C VAL A 190 9.13 -9.85 -4.99
N VAL A 191 7.90 -10.34 -4.96
CA VAL A 191 7.24 -10.79 -3.74
C VAL A 191 7.30 -12.31 -3.66
N ASP A 192 7.84 -12.84 -2.57
CA ASP A 192 7.85 -14.29 -2.34
C ASP A 192 6.44 -14.86 -2.23
N GLY A 193 6.31 -16.13 -2.54
CA GLY A 193 5.05 -16.84 -2.41
C GLY A 193 5.05 -18.20 -3.11
N SER A 194 4.40 -19.17 -2.50
CA SER A 194 4.16 -20.47 -3.11
C SER A 194 3.02 -20.37 -4.13
N LYS A 195 3.13 -21.11 -5.23
CA LYS A 195 2.04 -21.29 -6.18
C LYS A 195 1.23 -22.52 -5.81
N GLN A 196 -0.06 -22.35 -5.56
CA GLN A 196 -0.96 -23.47 -5.43
C GLN A 196 -1.03 -24.23 -6.75
N THR A 197 -0.87 -25.55 -6.70
CA THR A 197 -1.18 -26.44 -7.81
C THR A 197 -2.45 -27.20 -7.50
N LEU A 198 -3.26 -27.50 -8.52
CA LEU A 198 -4.48 -28.32 -8.35
C LEU A 198 -4.20 -29.72 -7.76
N ALA A 199 -2.98 -30.24 -7.94
CA ALA A 199 -2.53 -31.50 -7.39
C ALA A 199 -1.81 -31.38 -6.04
N GLY A 200 -1.56 -30.17 -5.56
CA GLY A 200 -0.87 -29.91 -4.29
C GLY A 200 -1.79 -29.26 -3.26
N SER A 201 -1.68 -29.68 -2.01
CA SER A 201 -2.39 -29.07 -0.88
C SER A 201 -1.72 -27.78 -0.36
N LEU A 202 -0.73 -27.23 -1.07
CA LEU A 202 -0.05 -26.01 -0.66
C LEU A 202 -0.88 -24.78 -0.99
N PRO A 203 -1.06 -23.85 -0.04
CA PRO A 203 -1.78 -22.61 -0.29
C PRO A 203 -0.98 -21.70 -1.24
N ASN A 204 -1.69 -20.91 -2.05
CA ASN A 204 -1.07 -19.82 -2.79
C ASN A 204 -0.90 -18.61 -1.86
N THR A 205 0.31 -18.38 -1.39
CA THR A 205 0.62 -17.31 -0.44
C THR A 205 0.97 -15.99 -1.11
N PHE A 206 1.25 -15.99 -2.41
CA PHE A 206 1.70 -14.80 -3.16
C PHE A 206 0.76 -13.60 -2.97
N PHE A 207 -0.54 -13.81 -3.17
CA PHE A 207 -1.53 -12.71 -3.10
C PHE A 207 -1.62 -12.10 -1.70
N GLY A 208 -1.58 -12.92 -0.66
CA GLY A 208 -1.54 -12.43 0.73
C GLY A 208 -0.25 -11.68 1.05
N HIS A 209 0.87 -12.14 0.50
CA HIS A 209 2.14 -11.45 0.66
C HIS A 209 2.16 -10.10 -0.08
N VAL A 210 1.55 -9.99 -1.28
CA VAL A 210 1.42 -8.70 -1.99
C VAL A 210 0.60 -7.71 -1.17
N ILE A 211 -0.56 -8.12 -0.64
CA ILE A 211 -1.39 -7.25 0.22
C ILE A 211 -0.58 -6.77 1.42
N ARG A 212 0.08 -7.70 2.13
CA ARG A 212 0.90 -7.34 3.28
C ARG A 212 2.07 -6.43 2.92
N THR A 213 2.76 -6.71 1.81
CA THR A 213 3.84 -5.86 1.30
C THR A 213 3.34 -4.44 1.04
N PHE A 214 2.19 -4.33 0.39
CA PHE A 214 1.61 -3.02 0.07
C PHE A 214 1.21 -2.24 1.33
N GLU A 215 0.61 -2.89 2.33
CA GLU A 215 0.29 -2.27 3.63
C GLU A 215 1.56 -1.74 4.34
N GLU A 216 2.63 -2.54 4.36
CA GLU A 216 3.92 -2.12 4.97
C GLU A 216 4.57 -0.97 4.19
N LEU A 217 4.49 -0.96 2.84
CA LEU A 217 4.98 0.14 2.00
C LEU A 217 4.22 1.44 2.28
N VAL A 218 2.90 1.36 2.39
CA VAL A 218 2.05 2.53 2.70
C VAL A 218 2.32 3.04 4.12
N ALA A 219 2.47 2.13 5.10
CA ALA A 219 2.83 2.50 6.46
C ALA A 219 4.19 3.22 6.48
N PHE A 220 5.21 2.66 5.83
CA PHE A 220 6.54 3.27 5.71
C PHE A 220 6.48 4.66 5.06
N TYR A 221 5.71 4.80 3.98
CA TYR A 221 5.52 6.07 3.29
C TYR A 221 4.97 7.17 4.21
N PHE A 222 3.96 6.87 5.02
CA PHE A 222 3.38 7.84 5.94
C PHE A 222 4.26 8.10 7.17
N ASP A 223 4.94 7.10 7.69
CA ASP A 223 5.85 7.26 8.83
C ASP A 223 7.04 8.15 8.46
N SER A 224 7.54 8.05 7.23
CA SER A 224 8.62 8.92 6.73
C SER A 224 8.22 10.39 6.61
N LYS A 225 6.91 10.71 6.55
CA LYS A 225 6.39 12.08 6.45
C LYS A 225 5.99 12.70 7.79
N GLY A 226 5.84 11.91 8.81
CA GLY A 226 5.45 12.36 10.14
C GLY A 226 6.62 12.90 10.99
N ARG A 227 7.77 13.07 10.37
CA ARG A 227 9.00 13.57 11.02
C ARG A 227 9.36 14.97 10.49
#